data_7d30a67ca42192933684172b5645d3fc
#
_entry.id   7d30a67ca42192933684172b5645d3fc
#
_cell.length_a   1.000
_cell.length_b   1.000
_cell.length_c   1.000
_cell.angle_alpha   90.00
_cell.angle_beta   90.00
_cell.angle_gamma   90.00
#
_symmetry.space_group_name_H-M   'P 1'
#
loop_
_entity.id
_entity.type
_entity.pdbx_description
1 polymer ?
#
loop_
_entity_poly.entity_id
_entity_poly.type
_entity_poly.pdbx_seq_one_letter_code
_entity_poly.pdbx_strand_id
1 'polypeptide(L)'
;MAQIGCFVPAKKASIGIVDKLFTRVGASDNLAGGESTFLVEMNEASNILNNATDNSFILLDEVGRGTSTFDGLSLAWAITEHIHDTDGIRARTIFATHYHELTALEDNLPRLENHHVEVKEFGDSIVFMRTIARGSGDKSYGIQVAKMAGLPLDVVKRDEQILEHYLSDDMVNGAQ
;
A
#
# COMPACT_ATOMS: atom_id res chain seq x y z
N MET A 1 -13.78 10.64 8.05
CA MET A 1 -14.13 11.42 9.28
C MET A 1 -14.57 12.85 8.94
N ALA A 2 -13.74 13.69 8.34
CA ALA A 2 -14.09 15.08 8.03
C ALA A 2 -15.38 15.24 7.19
N GLN A 3 -15.59 14.38 6.17
CA GLN A 3 -16.77 14.40 5.28
C GLN A 3 -18.11 14.21 5.99
N ILE A 4 -18.10 13.57 7.15
CA ILE A 4 -19.30 13.33 7.98
C ILE A 4 -19.36 14.23 9.23
N GLY A 5 -18.53 15.29 9.26
CA GLY A 5 -18.51 16.27 10.34
C GLY A 5 -17.81 15.84 11.63
N CYS A 6 -17.03 14.74 11.61
CA CYS A 6 -16.25 14.32 12.76
C CYS A 6 -14.98 15.16 12.93
N PHE A 7 -14.52 15.28 14.19
CA PHE A 7 -13.18 15.79 14.48
C PHE A 7 -12.11 14.91 13.83
N VAL A 8 -11.05 15.56 13.36
CA VAL A 8 -9.89 14.91 12.75
C VAL A 8 -8.63 15.15 13.59
N PRO A 9 -7.67 14.21 13.62
CA PRO A 9 -6.44 14.35 14.39
C PRO A 9 -5.43 15.26 13.66
N ALA A 10 -5.80 16.52 13.46
CA ALA A 10 -4.98 17.51 12.76
C ALA A 10 -5.12 18.89 13.41
N LYS A 11 -4.06 19.70 13.36
CA LYS A 11 -4.11 21.10 13.81
C LYS A 11 -4.99 21.97 12.90
N LYS A 12 -5.02 21.64 11.61
CA LYS A 12 -5.84 22.30 10.60
C LYS A 12 -6.12 21.30 9.48
N ALA A 13 -7.35 21.27 8.99
CA ALA A 13 -7.74 20.48 7.82
C ALA A 13 -8.60 21.33 6.89
N SER A 14 -8.35 21.21 5.57
CA SER A 14 -9.17 21.81 4.52
C SER A 14 -9.40 20.72 3.47
N ILE A 15 -10.60 20.18 3.39
CA ILE A 15 -10.94 19.00 2.61
C ILE A 15 -12.12 19.35 1.71
N GLY A 16 -11.97 19.16 0.40
CA GLY A 16 -13.06 19.34 -0.56
C GLY A 16 -14.17 18.32 -0.33
N ILE A 17 -15.40 18.71 -0.65
CA ILE A 17 -16.55 17.81 -0.59
C ILE A 17 -16.39 16.74 -1.68
N VAL A 18 -16.69 15.50 -1.33
CA VAL A 18 -16.73 14.36 -2.27
C VAL A 18 -18.16 13.85 -2.39
N ASP A 19 -18.49 13.31 -3.56
CA ASP A 19 -19.82 12.72 -3.82
C ASP A 19 -19.94 11.32 -3.25
N LYS A 20 -18.84 10.55 -3.27
CA LYS A 20 -18.77 9.18 -2.75
C LYS A 20 -17.45 8.94 -2.04
N LEU A 21 -17.50 8.13 -1.01
CA LEU A 21 -16.33 7.61 -0.30
C LEU A 21 -16.30 6.11 -0.46
N PHE A 22 -15.24 5.60 -1.07
CA PHE A 22 -14.99 4.18 -1.20
C PHE A 22 -13.80 3.78 -0.35
N THR A 23 -13.92 2.63 0.30
CA THR A 23 -12.83 2.06 1.09
C THR A 23 -12.68 0.59 0.77
N ARG A 24 -11.45 0.16 0.55
CA ARG A 24 -11.02 -1.22 0.54
C ARG A 24 -9.87 -1.34 1.53
N VAL A 25 -10.16 -1.69 2.77
CA VAL A 25 -9.22 -1.74 3.89
C VAL A 25 -9.37 -3.07 4.62
N GLY A 26 -8.28 -3.81 4.72
CA GLY A 26 -8.20 -5.08 5.44
C GLY A 26 -8.88 -6.24 4.71
N ALA A 27 -8.55 -7.46 5.10
CA ALA A 27 -9.26 -8.67 4.70
C ALA A 27 -10.38 -8.93 5.71
N SER A 28 -11.64 -8.86 5.30
CA SER A 28 -12.70 -9.46 6.07
C SER A 28 -12.76 -10.95 5.70
N ASP A 29 -12.22 -11.80 6.58
CA ASP A 29 -12.37 -13.24 6.43
C ASP A 29 -13.85 -13.61 6.63
N ASN A 30 -14.60 -13.68 5.55
CA ASN A 30 -15.96 -14.25 5.59
C ASN A 30 -15.89 -15.76 5.47
N LEU A 31 -15.28 -16.41 6.46
CA LEU A 31 -15.15 -17.86 6.55
C LEU A 31 -16.52 -18.57 6.54
N ALA A 32 -17.58 -17.89 6.91
CA ALA A 32 -18.93 -18.44 6.94
C ALA A 32 -19.56 -18.59 5.54
N GLY A 33 -19.09 -17.85 4.56
CA GLY A 33 -19.62 -17.88 3.18
C GLY A 33 -18.89 -18.81 2.23
N GLY A 34 -17.76 -19.41 2.61
CA GLY A 34 -16.96 -20.28 1.74
C GLY A 34 -16.34 -19.58 0.53
N GLU A 35 -16.40 -18.24 0.46
CA GLU A 35 -15.76 -17.46 -0.59
C GLU A 35 -14.27 -17.22 -0.27
N SER A 36 -13.45 -17.24 -1.31
CA SER A 36 -12.05 -16.84 -1.20
C SER A 36 -11.96 -15.38 -0.77
N THR A 37 -11.09 -15.07 0.23
CA THR A 37 -10.80 -13.68 0.66
C THR A 37 -10.39 -12.80 -0.53
N PHE A 38 -9.66 -13.38 -1.49
CA PHE A 38 -9.27 -12.70 -2.72
C PHE A 38 -10.46 -12.38 -3.62
N LEU A 39 -11.46 -13.26 -3.73
CA LEU A 39 -12.66 -12.97 -4.50
C LEU A 39 -13.48 -11.82 -3.87
N VAL A 40 -13.60 -11.80 -2.55
CA VAL A 40 -14.28 -10.70 -1.83
C VAL A 40 -13.54 -9.37 -2.11
N GLU A 41 -12.21 -9.39 -2.04
CA GLU A 41 -11.37 -8.24 -2.39
C GLU A 41 -11.64 -7.75 -3.81
N MET A 42 -11.69 -8.67 -4.78
CA MET A 42 -11.95 -8.32 -6.18
C MET A 42 -13.36 -7.78 -6.41
N ASN A 43 -14.35 -8.28 -5.71
CA ASN A 43 -15.73 -7.77 -5.75
C ASN A 43 -15.80 -6.33 -5.23
N GLU A 44 -15.08 -6.02 -4.13
CA GLU A 44 -14.99 -4.67 -3.58
C GLU A 44 -14.25 -3.72 -4.53
N ALA A 45 -13.10 -4.13 -5.08
CA ALA A 45 -12.36 -3.36 -6.07
C ALA A 45 -13.20 -3.11 -7.33
N SER A 46 -13.90 -4.13 -7.82
CA SER A 46 -14.82 -4.01 -8.97
C SER A 46 -15.94 -3.00 -8.68
N ASN A 47 -16.54 -3.05 -7.50
CA ASN A 47 -17.56 -2.08 -7.11
C ASN A 47 -17.02 -0.64 -7.11
N ILE A 48 -15.80 -0.43 -6.62
CA ILE A 48 -15.14 0.88 -6.63
C ILE A 48 -14.95 1.37 -8.07
N LEU A 49 -14.29 0.56 -8.91
CA LEU A 49 -13.92 0.94 -10.27
C LEU A 49 -15.14 1.19 -11.17
N ASN A 50 -16.25 0.49 -10.95
CA ASN A 50 -17.48 0.67 -11.73
C ASN A 50 -18.37 1.81 -11.22
N ASN A 51 -18.17 2.33 -10.02
CA ASN A 51 -19.05 3.33 -9.42
C ASN A 51 -18.37 4.62 -8.99
N ALA A 52 -17.04 4.70 -9.01
CA ALA A 52 -16.31 5.92 -8.71
C ALA A 52 -16.56 7.00 -9.78
N THR A 53 -16.39 8.25 -9.39
CA THR A 53 -16.47 9.44 -10.25
C THR A 53 -15.23 10.30 -10.02
N ASP A 54 -15.00 11.32 -10.85
CA ASP A 54 -13.90 12.27 -10.65
C ASP A 54 -13.97 13.02 -9.29
N ASN A 55 -15.15 13.09 -8.67
CA ASN A 55 -15.37 13.73 -7.39
C ASN A 55 -15.36 12.77 -6.21
N SER A 56 -15.14 11.48 -6.44
CA SER A 56 -15.06 10.49 -5.38
C SER A 56 -13.74 10.57 -4.61
N PHE A 57 -13.71 9.93 -3.44
CA PHE A 57 -12.50 9.68 -2.67
C PHE A 57 -12.35 8.18 -2.43
N ILE A 58 -11.21 7.63 -2.80
CA ILE A 58 -10.94 6.20 -2.74
C ILE A 58 -9.79 5.94 -1.76
N LEU A 59 -9.99 4.99 -0.85
CA LEU A 59 -8.96 4.46 0.04
C LEU A 59 -8.75 2.99 -0.28
N LEU A 60 -7.57 2.65 -0.79
CA LEU A 60 -7.12 1.29 -1.07
C LEU A 60 -6.01 0.92 -0.10
N ASP A 61 -6.10 -0.24 0.51
CA ASP A 61 -5.12 -0.75 1.45
C ASP A 61 -4.76 -2.20 1.13
N GLU A 62 -3.50 -2.41 0.75
CA GLU A 62 -2.91 -3.72 0.42
C GLU A 62 -3.69 -4.56 -0.61
N VAL A 63 -4.19 -3.93 -1.67
CA VAL A 63 -4.87 -4.64 -2.77
C VAL A 63 -3.89 -5.58 -3.47
N GLY A 64 -4.31 -6.81 -3.72
CA GLY A 64 -3.51 -7.86 -4.35
C GLY A 64 -2.79 -8.78 -3.36
N ARG A 65 -2.93 -8.56 -2.03
CA ARG A 65 -2.25 -9.41 -1.03
C ARG A 65 -2.80 -10.84 -0.97
N GLY A 66 -4.03 -11.06 -1.39
CA GLY A 66 -4.74 -12.35 -1.31
C GLY A 66 -4.34 -13.39 -2.37
N THR A 67 -3.36 -13.09 -3.24
CA THR A 67 -2.91 -13.97 -4.33
C THR A 67 -1.38 -14.04 -4.40
N SER A 68 -0.81 -14.62 -5.47
CA SER A 68 0.64 -14.65 -5.66
C SER A 68 1.21 -13.23 -5.79
N THR A 69 2.48 -13.04 -5.42
CA THR A 69 3.12 -11.71 -5.42
C THR A 69 3.02 -11.01 -6.77
N PHE A 70 3.35 -11.72 -7.86
CA PHE A 70 3.33 -11.13 -9.21
C PHE A 70 1.91 -10.85 -9.71
N ASP A 71 0.94 -11.73 -9.43
CA ASP A 71 -0.46 -11.49 -9.78
C ASP A 71 -1.02 -10.28 -9.01
N GLY A 72 -0.72 -10.20 -7.71
CA GLY A 72 -1.15 -9.09 -6.87
C GLY A 72 -0.53 -7.76 -7.31
N LEU A 73 0.78 -7.73 -7.59
CA LEU A 73 1.48 -6.56 -8.10
C LEU A 73 0.90 -6.08 -9.43
N SER A 74 0.75 -6.99 -10.41
CA SER A 74 0.22 -6.62 -11.73
C SER A 74 -1.20 -6.06 -11.66
N LEU A 75 -2.02 -6.62 -10.77
CA LEU A 75 -3.38 -6.14 -10.53
C LEU A 75 -3.38 -4.75 -9.87
N ALA A 76 -2.58 -4.54 -8.83
CA ALA A 76 -2.46 -3.27 -8.14
C ALA A 76 -1.96 -2.17 -9.09
N TRP A 77 -1.01 -2.51 -9.98
CA TRP A 77 -0.50 -1.64 -11.03
C TRP A 77 -1.60 -1.22 -11.99
N ALA A 78 -2.33 -2.19 -12.57
CA ALA A 78 -3.41 -1.95 -13.52
C ALA A 78 -4.56 -1.13 -12.91
N ILE A 79 -4.92 -1.38 -11.65
CA ILE A 79 -5.93 -0.59 -10.92
C ILE A 79 -5.47 0.86 -10.78
N THR A 80 -4.19 1.10 -10.44
CA THR A 80 -3.64 2.44 -10.26
C THR A 80 -3.67 3.21 -11.57
N GLU A 81 -3.20 2.62 -12.68
CA GLU A 81 -3.27 3.22 -14.01
C GLU A 81 -4.72 3.50 -14.43
N HIS A 82 -5.63 2.55 -14.19
CA HIS A 82 -7.04 2.71 -14.55
C HIS A 82 -7.68 3.91 -13.83
N ILE A 83 -7.49 4.05 -12.52
CA ILE A 83 -8.00 5.21 -11.77
C ILE A 83 -7.35 6.52 -12.25
N HIS A 84 -6.07 6.48 -12.61
CA HIS A 84 -5.37 7.66 -13.06
C HIS A 84 -5.82 8.12 -14.45
N ASP A 85 -5.98 7.21 -15.42
CA ASP A 85 -6.10 7.55 -16.84
C ASP A 85 -7.54 7.55 -17.37
N THR A 86 -8.45 6.84 -16.71
CA THR A 86 -9.82 6.72 -17.21
C THR A 86 -10.64 7.98 -16.92
N ASP A 87 -11.16 8.61 -17.97
CA ASP A 87 -12.05 9.76 -17.84
C ASP A 87 -13.33 9.40 -17.08
N GLY A 88 -13.73 10.27 -16.16
CA GLY A 88 -14.93 10.09 -15.35
C GLY A 88 -14.73 9.33 -14.05
N ILE A 89 -13.52 8.74 -13.80
CA ILE A 89 -13.17 8.07 -12.54
C ILE A 89 -11.82 8.51 -11.96
N ARG A 90 -11.30 9.68 -12.38
CA ARG A 90 -10.04 10.26 -11.87
C ARG A 90 -10.17 10.75 -10.42
N ALA A 91 -10.64 9.86 -9.56
CA ALA A 91 -10.91 10.14 -8.16
C ALA A 91 -9.64 10.46 -7.37
N ARG A 92 -9.77 11.27 -6.32
CA ARG A 92 -8.71 11.40 -5.32
C ARG A 92 -8.54 10.08 -4.62
N THR A 93 -7.33 9.51 -4.69
CA THR A 93 -7.05 8.17 -4.18
C THR A 93 -5.86 8.19 -3.23
N ILE A 94 -5.97 7.49 -2.11
CA ILE A 94 -4.85 7.08 -1.28
C ILE A 94 -4.74 5.57 -1.40
N PHE A 95 -3.57 5.10 -1.84
CA PHE A 95 -3.28 3.69 -1.98
C PHE A 95 -2.09 3.33 -1.06
N ALA A 96 -2.38 2.64 0.05
CA ALA A 96 -1.36 2.06 0.90
C ALA A 96 -0.98 0.67 0.36
N THR A 97 0.31 0.43 0.16
CA THR A 97 0.81 -0.82 -0.40
C THR A 97 2.21 -1.13 0.10
N HIS A 98 2.58 -2.40 0.09
CA HIS A 98 3.93 -2.89 0.33
C HIS A 98 4.69 -3.22 -0.98
N TYR A 99 4.05 -3.06 -2.13
CA TYR A 99 4.69 -3.24 -3.43
C TYR A 99 5.57 -2.03 -3.77
N HIS A 100 6.87 -2.14 -3.53
CA HIS A 100 7.83 -1.07 -3.84
C HIS A 100 7.89 -0.75 -5.32
N GLU A 101 7.65 -1.72 -6.17
CA GLU A 101 7.65 -1.58 -7.63
C GLU A 101 6.63 -0.55 -8.12
N LEU A 102 5.51 -0.37 -7.41
CA LEU A 102 4.50 0.65 -7.73
C LEU A 102 5.03 2.08 -7.62
N THR A 103 6.13 2.30 -6.92
CA THR A 103 6.74 3.64 -6.81
C THR A 103 7.24 4.17 -8.17
N ALA A 104 7.59 3.27 -9.10
CA ALA A 104 7.99 3.64 -10.45
C ALA A 104 6.87 4.29 -11.28
N LEU A 105 5.61 4.15 -10.86
CA LEU A 105 4.48 4.80 -11.54
C LEU A 105 4.53 6.33 -11.47
N GLU A 106 5.18 6.93 -10.47
CA GLU A 106 5.34 8.39 -10.35
C GLU A 106 6.04 8.99 -11.58
N ASP A 107 6.96 8.25 -12.20
CA ASP A 107 7.70 8.71 -13.38
C ASP A 107 6.81 8.84 -14.63
N ASN A 108 5.73 8.08 -14.69
CA ASN A 108 4.85 7.99 -15.86
C ASN A 108 3.45 8.56 -15.63
N LEU A 109 3.03 8.70 -14.38
CA LEU A 109 1.69 9.17 -14.00
C LEU A 109 1.77 10.54 -13.32
N PRO A 110 1.58 11.67 -14.04
CA PRO A 110 1.89 13.02 -13.56
C PRO A 110 1.03 13.51 -12.39
N ARG A 111 -0.03 12.79 -12.01
CA ARG A 111 -0.89 13.10 -10.86
C ARG A 111 -0.69 12.12 -9.70
N LEU A 112 0.28 11.22 -9.80
CA LEU A 112 0.67 10.29 -8.75
C LEU A 112 1.87 10.86 -8.00
N GLU A 113 1.83 10.77 -6.69
CA GLU A 113 2.95 11.12 -5.80
C GLU A 113 3.21 9.99 -4.81
N ASN A 114 4.46 9.61 -4.67
CA ASN A 114 4.89 8.66 -3.66
C ASN A 114 5.05 9.33 -2.30
N HIS A 115 4.60 8.61 -1.28
CA HIS A 115 4.75 8.99 0.12
C HIS A 115 5.12 7.77 0.96
N HIS A 116 5.85 7.99 2.05
CA HIS A 116 6.20 6.93 2.99
C HIS A 116 6.04 7.37 4.44
N VAL A 117 5.92 6.40 5.33
CA VAL A 117 5.94 6.63 6.78
C VAL A 117 7.39 6.83 7.22
N GLU A 118 7.69 7.95 7.87
CA GLU A 118 9.04 8.21 8.39
C GLU A 118 9.41 7.24 9.51
N VAL A 119 10.59 6.65 9.38
CA VAL A 119 11.21 5.79 10.37
C VAL A 119 12.54 6.37 10.78
N LYS A 120 12.84 6.40 12.08
CA LYS A 120 14.16 6.76 12.61
C LYS A 120 14.86 5.52 13.12
N GLU A 121 16.11 5.35 12.71
CA GLU A 121 16.98 4.29 13.16
C GLU A 121 17.83 4.77 14.35
N PHE A 122 17.88 3.97 15.42
CA PHE A 122 18.71 4.19 16.60
C PHE A 122 19.51 2.92 16.88
N GLY A 123 20.67 2.77 16.26
CA GLY A 123 21.43 1.51 16.29
C GLY A 123 20.60 0.36 15.70
N ASP A 124 20.38 -0.70 16.45
CA ASP A 124 19.59 -1.86 16.03
C ASP A 124 18.06 -1.69 16.21
N SER A 125 17.62 -0.54 16.73
CA SER A 125 16.22 -0.26 16.98
C SER A 125 15.67 0.76 16.00
N ILE A 126 14.36 0.65 15.69
CA ILE A 126 13.65 1.62 14.84
C ILE A 126 12.50 2.26 15.62
N VAL A 127 12.19 3.50 15.28
CA VAL A 127 11.03 4.23 15.80
C VAL A 127 10.21 4.74 14.64
N PHE A 128 8.95 4.31 14.56
CA PHE A 128 7.98 4.84 13.61
C PHE A 128 7.55 6.23 14.07
N MET A 129 7.87 7.26 13.28
CA MET A 129 7.60 8.66 13.63
C MET A 129 6.12 9.03 13.49
N ARG A 130 5.33 8.18 12.83
CA ARG A 130 3.89 8.43 12.53
C ARG A 130 3.67 9.72 11.75
N THR A 131 4.66 10.14 10.99
CA THR A 131 4.61 11.23 10.03
C THR A 131 4.74 10.68 8.63
N ILE A 132 4.10 11.35 7.69
CA ILE A 132 4.17 10.99 6.27
C ILE A 132 5.09 11.99 5.58
N ALA A 133 6.08 11.49 4.86
CA ALA A 133 6.98 12.27 4.03
C ALA A 133 6.77 11.95 2.56
N ARG A 134 7.15 12.90 1.68
CA ARG A 134 7.12 12.73 0.24
C ARG A 134 8.29 11.87 -0.23
N GLY A 135 8.08 11.08 -1.26
CA GLY A 135 9.03 10.16 -1.87
C GLY A 135 8.79 8.71 -1.50
N SER A 136 9.47 7.81 -2.21
CA SER A 136 9.45 6.38 -1.91
C SER A 136 10.21 6.06 -0.61
N GLY A 137 9.81 5.02 0.10
CA GLY A 137 10.57 4.48 1.22
C GLY A 137 11.72 3.61 0.69
N ASP A 138 12.95 3.93 1.06
CA ASP A 138 14.15 3.26 0.51
C ASP A 138 14.46 1.90 1.15
N LYS A 139 13.81 1.57 2.29
CA LYS A 139 14.15 0.38 3.08
C LYS A 139 12.91 -0.35 3.58
N SER A 140 13.00 -1.66 3.59
CA SER A 140 12.12 -2.50 4.40
C SER A 140 12.70 -2.66 5.81
N TYR A 141 11.86 -2.70 6.83
CA TYR A 141 12.26 -2.83 8.23
C TYR A 141 11.81 -4.16 8.85
N GLY A 142 11.55 -5.18 8.03
CA GLY A 142 11.05 -6.48 8.48
C GLY A 142 11.93 -7.12 9.56
N ILE A 143 13.24 -7.15 9.35
CA ILE A 143 14.22 -7.71 10.29
C ILE A 143 14.21 -6.96 11.63
N GLN A 144 14.21 -5.61 11.59
CA GLN A 144 14.18 -4.79 12.79
C GLN A 144 12.89 -5.00 13.58
N VAL A 145 11.75 -5.08 12.88
CA VAL A 145 10.44 -5.38 13.51
C VAL A 145 10.45 -6.79 14.12
N ALA A 146 11.00 -7.79 13.44
CA ALA A 146 11.13 -9.15 13.95
C ALA A 146 11.98 -9.19 15.24
N LYS A 147 13.11 -8.47 15.27
CA LYS A 147 13.95 -8.29 16.48
C LYS A 147 13.15 -7.65 17.61
N MET A 148 12.45 -6.56 17.34
CA MET A 148 11.63 -5.84 18.32
C MET A 148 10.47 -6.68 18.87
N ALA A 149 9.89 -7.55 18.04
CA ALA A 149 8.86 -8.50 18.43
C ALA A 149 9.39 -9.68 19.28
N GLY A 150 10.70 -9.81 19.41
CA GLY A 150 11.32 -10.85 20.22
C GLY A 150 11.41 -12.22 19.54
N LEU A 151 11.50 -12.27 18.20
CA LEU A 151 11.77 -13.52 17.49
C LEU A 151 13.12 -14.11 17.97
N PRO A 152 13.25 -15.47 17.99
CA PRO A 152 14.53 -16.11 18.34
C PRO A 152 15.68 -15.60 17.47
N LEU A 153 16.83 -15.32 18.08
CA LEU A 153 17.99 -14.74 17.41
C LEU A 153 18.47 -15.58 16.21
N ASP A 154 18.36 -16.90 16.29
CA ASP A 154 18.76 -17.79 15.20
C ASP A 154 17.83 -17.65 13.98
N VAL A 155 16.54 -17.41 14.20
CA VAL A 155 15.57 -17.12 13.13
C VAL A 155 15.91 -15.80 12.46
N VAL A 156 16.17 -14.75 13.25
CA VAL A 156 16.51 -13.42 12.75
C VAL A 156 17.81 -13.45 11.93
N LYS A 157 18.85 -14.12 12.42
CA LYS A 157 20.12 -14.28 11.69
C LYS A 157 19.93 -15.02 10.37
N ARG A 158 19.07 -16.04 10.40
CA ARG A 158 18.80 -16.80 9.17
C ARG A 158 18.03 -15.98 8.16
N ASP A 159 17.07 -15.16 8.60
CA ASP A 159 16.34 -14.20 7.78
C ASP A 159 17.29 -13.21 7.10
N GLU A 160 18.23 -12.61 7.84
CA GLU A 160 19.26 -11.71 7.30
C GLU A 160 20.06 -12.38 6.17
N GLN A 161 20.52 -13.61 6.36
CA GLN A 161 21.27 -14.35 5.33
C GLN A 161 20.45 -14.64 4.07
N ILE A 162 19.17 -14.98 4.25
CA ILE A 162 18.27 -15.26 3.14
C ILE A 162 17.99 -13.97 2.36
N LEU A 163 17.71 -12.88 3.05
CA LEU A 163 17.46 -11.58 2.42
C LEU A 163 18.68 -11.07 1.62
N GLU A 164 19.89 -11.18 2.18
CA GLU A 164 21.12 -10.84 1.47
C GLU A 164 21.29 -11.66 0.18
N HIS A 165 20.96 -12.96 0.22
CA HIS A 165 21.05 -13.82 -0.94
C HIS A 165 20.10 -13.37 -2.05
N TYR A 166 18.81 -13.10 -1.71
CA TYR A 166 17.84 -12.62 -2.70
C TYR A 166 18.21 -11.25 -3.27
N LEU A 167 18.66 -10.30 -2.45
CA LEU A 167 19.08 -8.99 -2.92
C LEU A 167 20.31 -9.06 -3.83
N SER A 168 21.25 -10.00 -3.57
CA SER A 168 22.41 -10.21 -4.44
C SER A 168 22.05 -10.85 -5.78
N ASP A 169 21.10 -11.78 -5.80
CA ASP A 169 20.62 -12.43 -7.02
C ASP A 169 19.83 -11.46 -7.92
N ASP A 170 19.01 -10.58 -7.34
CA ASP A 170 18.30 -9.55 -8.08
C ASP A 170 19.26 -8.54 -8.72
N MET A 171 20.34 -8.16 -8.04
CA MET A 171 21.38 -7.29 -8.62
C MET A 171 22.12 -7.95 -9.79
N VAL A 172 22.28 -9.27 -9.79
CA VAL A 172 22.93 -10.01 -10.88
C VAL A 172 21.99 -10.21 -12.08
N ASN A 173 20.70 -10.44 -11.83
CA ASN A 173 19.71 -10.68 -12.89
C ASN A 173 19.10 -9.38 -13.46
N GLY A 174 19.13 -8.27 -12.74
CA GLY A 174 18.67 -6.95 -13.21
C GLY A 174 19.69 -6.21 -14.09
N ALA A 175 20.88 -6.76 -14.31
CA ALA A 175 21.95 -6.19 -15.14
C ALA A 175 22.01 -6.83 -16.56
N GLN A 176 21.01 -7.59 -16.96
CA GLN A 176 20.80 -8.09 -18.31
C GLN A 176 19.56 -7.42 -18.91
#